data_f36af233e44cfc2b295fe27a696bea6d
#
_entry.id   f36af233e44cfc2b295fe27a696bea6d
#
_cell.length_a   1.000
_cell.length_b   1.000
_cell.length_c   1.000
_cell.angle_alpha   90.00
_cell.angle_beta   90.00
_cell.angle_gamma   90.00
#
_symmetry.space_group_name_H-M   'P 1'
#
loop_
_entity.id
_entity.type
_entity.pdbx_description
1 polymer ?
#
loop_
_entity_poly.entity_id
_entity_poly.type
_entity_poly.pdbx_seq_one_letter_code
_entity_poly.pdbx_strand_id
1 'polypeptide(L)'
;RGGLAIDLSNWTIQAGSPNQEFTFSEGAVLAPYGQLNVATAGEGEFSFQSKMPIWNNHGDTATLLDPNGQVVARLVYGGDAYADVLISNVHFDGEEKHTEGDEYVEISNISDNTVDISLWRLESIRNQSVFTFPEGTRLNAQSTLKIFTNKSNLGDNEFSFDSPRAIWNNERGGCKLFDYLDHEVASYQY
;
A
#
# COMPACT_ATOMS: atom_id res chain seq x y z
N ARG A 1 11.79 -7.82 5.05
CA ARG A 1 12.67 -8.57 4.13
C ARG A 1 13.87 -9.04 4.93
N GLY A 2 14.06 -10.36 5.11
CA GLY A 2 15.10 -10.94 5.93
C GLY A 2 16.20 -11.62 5.10
N GLY A 3 17.45 -11.54 5.59
CA GLY A 3 18.61 -12.20 5.00
C GLY A 3 18.72 -13.70 5.33
N LEU A 4 17.71 -14.30 5.95
CA LEU A 4 17.67 -15.72 6.31
C LEU A 4 16.54 -16.41 5.55
N ALA A 5 16.75 -17.69 5.19
CA ALA A 5 15.68 -18.55 4.71
C ALA A 5 14.67 -18.82 5.83
N ILE A 6 13.39 -18.88 5.49
CA ILE A 6 12.30 -19.17 6.41
C ILE A 6 11.66 -20.49 6.01
N ASP A 7 11.57 -21.44 6.95
CA ASP A 7 10.78 -22.64 6.77
C ASP A 7 9.29 -22.27 6.89
N LEU A 8 8.53 -22.49 5.83
CA LEU A 8 7.10 -22.25 5.74
C LEU A 8 6.27 -23.53 5.91
N SER A 9 6.87 -24.65 6.32
CA SER A 9 6.14 -25.89 6.56
C SER A 9 4.94 -25.67 7.50
N ASN A 10 3.75 -26.04 7.02
CA ASN A 10 2.47 -25.90 7.75
C ASN A 10 2.02 -24.45 8.05
N TRP A 11 2.65 -23.47 7.47
CA TRP A 11 2.12 -22.11 7.50
C TRP A 11 0.87 -22.04 6.62
N THR A 12 -0.06 -21.13 6.95
CA THR A 12 -1.33 -21.00 6.23
C THR A 12 -1.56 -19.57 5.74
N ILE A 13 -2.00 -19.45 4.50
CA ILE A 13 -2.55 -18.19 3.96
C ILE A 13 -4.07 -18.31 3.99
N GLN A 14 -4.74 -17.34 4.60
CA GLN A 14 -6.19 -17.18 4.59
C GLN A 14 -6.60 -16.00 3.74
N ALA A 15 -7.61 -16.18 2.89
CA ALA A 15 -8.35 -15.11 2.26
C ALA A 15 -9.50 -14.68 3.18
N GLY A 16 -9.74 -13.37 3.29
CA GLY A 16 -10.78 -12.82 4.16
C GLY A 16 -12.19 -13.19 3.71
N SER A 17 -12.42 -13.19 2.40
CA SER A 17 -13.72 -13.53 1.80
C SER A 17 -13.48 -14.28 0.48
N PRO A 18 -13.97 -15.47 0.32
CA PRO A 18 -14.90 -16.28 1.12
C PRO A 18 -14.27 -17.16 2.21
N ASN A 19 -13.21 -16.73 2.86
CA ASN A 19 -12.55 -17.44 3.95
C ASN A 19 -11.94 -18.78 3.52
N GLN A 20 -11.18 -18.76 2.44
CA GLN A 20 -10.45 -19.92 1.92
C GLN A 20 -9.02 -19.92 2.43
N GLU A 21 -8.46 -21.11 2.54
CA GLU A 21 -7.14 -21.33 3.13
C GLU A 21 -6.23 -22.11 2.18
N PHE A 22 -4.93 -21.78 2.22
CA PHE A 22 -3.87 -22.56 1.60
C PHE A 22 -2.80 -22.83 2.65
N THR A 23 -2.46 -24.10 2.87
CA THR A 23 -1.39 -24.50 3.79
C THR A 23 -0.18 -25.00 2.99
N PHE A 24 0.99 -24.44 3.28
CA PHE A 24 2.24 -24.88 2.70
C PHE A 24 2.59 -26.30 3.14
N SER A 25 3.02 -27.12 2.19
CA SER A 25 3.48 -28.49 2.48
C SER A 25 4.78 -28.47 3.30
N GLU A 26 5.06 -29.60 3.92
CA GLU A 26 6.33 -29.82 4.62
C GLU A 26 7.51 -29.62 3.65
N GLY A 27 8.55 -28.93 4.08
CA GLY A 27 9.72 -28.60 3.28
C GLY A 27 9.58 -27.35 2.39
N ALA A 28 8.46 -26.64 2.43
CA ALA A 28 8.34 -25.34 1.74
C ALA A 28 9.25 -24.30 2.39
N VAL A 29 10.09 -23.63 1.58
CA VAL A 29 11.08 -22.66 2.07
C VAL A 29 10.99 -21.36 1.30
N LEU A 30 10.90 -20.25 2.00
CA LEU A 30 11.10 -18.91 1.45
C LEU A 30 12.59 -18.56 1.53
N ALA A 31 13.24 -18.44 0.37
CA ALA A 31 14.66 -18.07 0.29
C ALA A 31 14.90 -16.65 0.85
N PRO A 32 16.15 -16.31 1.25
CA PRO A 32 16.52 -14.96 1.64
C PRO A 32 16.16 -13.96 0.55
N TYR A 33 15.43 -12.90 0.91
CA TYR A 33 14.92 -11.88 -0.03
C TYR A 33 14.01 -12.44 -1.15
N GLY A 34 13.63 -13.71 -1.08
CA GLY A 34 12.80 -14.40 -2.07
C GLY A 34 11.34 -14.00 -2.02
N GLN A 35 10.62 -14.42 -3.05
CA GLN A 35 9.17 -14.32 -3.17
C GLN A 35 8.61 -15.68 -3.57
N LEU A 36 7.42 -16.01 -3.06
CA LEU A 36 6.64 -17.16 -3.47
C LEU A 36 5.27 -16.68 -3.95
N ASN A 37 4.78 -17.26 -5.03
CA ASN A 37 3.45 -16.99 -5.54
C ASN A 37 2.54 -18.18 -5.22
N VAL A 38 1.37 -17.87 -4.63
CA VAL A 38 0.31 -18.85 -4.40
C VAL A 38 -0.85 -18.52 -5.33
N ALA A 39 -1.07 -19.32 -6.35
CA ALA A 39 -2.10 -19.09 -7.34
C ALA A 39 -3.50 -19.45 -6.81
N THR A 40 -4.55 -18.79 -7.32
CA THR A 40 -5.94 -19.18 -7.04
C THR A 40 -6.23 -20.58 -7.59
N ALA A 41 -5.83 -20.83 -8.85
CA ALA A 41 -6.01 -22.09 -9.56
C ALA A 41 -4.82 -22.36 -10.49
N GLY A 42 -4.73 -23.57 -11.02
CA GLY A 42 -3.76 -23.95 -12.05
C GLY A 42 -2.50 -24.64 -11.54
N GLU A 43 -1.53 -24.83 -12.48
CA GLU A 43 -0.31 -25.59 -12.26
C GLU A 43 0.82 -24.71 -11.73
N GLY A 44 0.66 -24.14 -10.53
CA GLY A 44 1.74 -23.46 -9.82
C GLY A 44 2.39 -24.39 -8.78
N GLU A 45 3.60 -24.08 -8.33
CA GLU A 45 4.22 -24.78 -7.20
C GLU A 45 3.31 -24.76 -5.97
N PHE A 46 2.63 -23.62 -5.77
CA PHE A 46 1.65 -23.43 -4.71
C PHE A 46 0.34 -22.88 -5.30
N SER A 47 -0.79 -23.47 -4.91
CA SER A 47 -2.10 -23.07 -5.41
C SER A 47 -3.21 -23.44 -4.43
N PHE A 48 -4.19 -22.53 -4.26
CA PHE A 48 -5.42 -22.82 -3.52
C PHE A 48 -6.27 -23.91 -4.18
N GLN A 49 -5.98 -24.26 -5.44
CA GLN A 49 -6.75 -25.22 -6.26
C GLN A 49 -8.25 -24.86 -6.33
N SER A 50 -8.56 -23.57 -6.20
CA SER A 50 -9.94 -23.11 -6.24
C SER A 50 -10.43 -22.97 -7.68
N LYS A 51 -11.64 -23.45 -7.96
CA LYS A 51 -12.33 -23.25 -9.24
C LYS A 51 -13.03 -21.90 -9.34
N MET A 52 -13.11 -21.16 -8.24
CA MET A 52 -13.76 -19.86 -8.14
C MET A 52 -12.74 -18.82 -7.70
N PRO A 53 -12.93 -17.54 -8.07
CA PRO A 53 -12.15 -16.45 -7.49
C PRO A 53 -12.23 -16.50 -5.97
N ILE A 54 -11.09 -16.29 -5.29
CA ILE A 54 -11.01 -16.25 -3.83
C ILE A 54 -10.78 -14.84 -3.30
N TRP A 55 -10.15 -13.98 -4.10
CA TRP A 55 -9.90 -12.61 -3.75
C TRP A 55 -11.00 -11.69 -4.26
N ASN A 56 -11.52 -10.82 -3.40
CA ASN A 56 -12.56 -9.87 -3.75
C ASN A 56 -11.94 -8.64 -4.44
N ASN A 57 -12.41 -8.33 -5.65
CA ASN A 57 -11.89 -7.19 -6.42
C ASN A 57 -12.16 -5.81 -5.79
N HIS A 58 -13.11 -5.71 -4.87
CA HIS A 58 -13.44 -4.44 -4.19
C HIS A 58 -12.73 -4.23 -2.86
N GLY A 59 -12.05 -5.23 -2.37
CA GLY A 59 -11.31 -5.19 -1.12
C GLY A 59 -11.32 -6.53 -0.39
N ASP A 60 -10.20 -6.87 0.21
CA ASP A 60 -10.04 -8.11 0.97
C ASP A 60 -8.83 -8.04 1.90
N THR A 61 -8.67 -9.06 2.72
CA THR A 61 -7.55 -9.20 3.65
C THR A 61 -6.87 -10.55 3.46
N ALA A 62 -5.60 -10.55 3.08
CA ALA A 62 -4.74 -11.72 3.13
C ALA A 62 -4.10 -11.84 4.51
N THR A 63 -4.27 -12.98 5.18
CA THR A 63 -3.65 -13.25 6.49
C THR A 63 -2.69 -14.41 6.37
N LEU A 64 -1.46 -14.23 6.86
CA LEU A 64 -0.45 -15.28 7.00
C LEU A 64 -0.39 -15.75 8.45
N LEU A 65 -0.55 -17.06 8.65
CA LEU A 65 -0.52 -17.72 9.97
C LEU A 65 0.69 -18.64 10.06
N ASP A 66 1.28 -18.71 11.26
CA ASP A 66 2.28 -19.72 11.58
C ASP A 66 1.63 -21.12 11.82
N PRO A 67 2.42 -22.20 12.03
CA PRO A 67 1.87 -23.53 12.29
C PRO A 67 1.04 -23.65 13.57
N ASN A 68 1.13 -22.68 14.48
CA ASN A 68 0.34 -22.63 15.72
C ASN A 68 -0.97 -21.84 15.54
N GLY A 69 -1.22 -21.33 14.33
CA GLY A 69 -2.38 -20.49 14.02
C GLY A 69 -2.22 -19.03 14.49
N GLN A 70 -1.02 -18.59 14.83
CA GLN A 70 -0.76 -17.20 15.19
C GLN A 70 -0.60 -16.34 13.94
N VAL A 71 -1.22 -15.17 13.95
CA VAL A 71 -1.09 -14.21 12.86
C VAL A 71 0.32 -13.62 12.83
N VAL A 72 1.01 -13.80 11.70
CA VAL A 72 2.35 -13.27 11.44
C VAL A 72 2.31 -11.99 10.61
N ALA A 73 1.41 -11.93 9.63
CA ALA A 73 1.25 -10.77 8.78
C ALA A 73 -0.18 -10.66 8.24
N ARG A 74 -0.60 -9.44 7.97
CA ARG A 74 -1.83 -9.13 7.23
C ARG A 74 -1.55 -8.09 6.17
N LEU A 75 -2.19 -8.27 5.03
CA LEU A 75 -2.22 -7.31 3.94
C LEU A 75 -3.68 -7.01 3.61
N VAL A 76 -4.08 -5.76 3.75
CA VAL A 76 -5.43 -5.27 3.45
C VAL A 76 -5.38 -4.45 2.17
N TYR A 77 -6.38 -4.56 1.32
CA TYR A 77 -6.49 -3.77 0.10
C TYR A 77 -7.95 -3.40 -0.21
N GLY A 78 -8.12 -2.40 -1.10
CA GLY A 78 -9.42 -1.94 -1.55
C GLY A 78 -10.28 -1.34 -0.43
N GLY A 79 -11.58 -1.53 -0.49
CA GLY A 79 -12.56 -0.93 0.42
C GLY A 79 -12.35 -1.23 1.90
N ASP A 80 -11.75 -2.37 2.23
CA ASP A 80 -11.46 -2.75 3.61
C ASP A 80 -10.39 -1.86 4.26
N ALA A 81 -9.60 -1.17 3.43
CA ALA A 81 -8.52 -0.29 3.88
C ALA A 81 -8.94 1.20 4.00
N TYR A 82 -10.08 1.62 3.43
CA TYR A 82 -10.38 3.06 3.29
C TYR A 82 -10.53 3.79 4.62
N ALA A 83 -11.14 3.16 5.62
CA ALA A 83 -11.32 3.78 6.93
C ALA A 83 -10.00 4.02 7.68
N ASP A 84 -8.95 3.33 7.29
CA ASP A 84 -7.66 3.29 7.97
C ASP A 84 -6.61 4.20 7.33
N VAL A 85 -6.87 4.69 6.11
CA VAL A 85 -5.93 5.52 5.34
C VAL A 85 -6.49 6.94 5.23
N LEU A 86 -5.69 7.90 5.64
CA LEU A 86 -6.05 9.30 5.62
C LEU A 86 -4.92 10.18 5.09
N ILE A 87 -5.28 11.36 4.57
CA ILE A 87 -4.34 12.44 4.33
C ILE A 87 -4.19 13.17 5.65
N SER A 88 -3.05 13.01 6.32
CA SER A 88 -2.82 13.52 7.68
C SER A 88 -2.30 14.95 7.69
N ASN A 89 -1.61 15.38 6.63
CA ASN A 89 -1.07 16.73 6.52
C ASN A 89 -0.83 17.14 5.06
N VAL A 90 -0.89 18.43 4.80
CA VAL A 90 -0.39 19.07 3.58
C VAL A 90 0.49 20.24 3.98
N HIS A 91 1.80 20.10 3.78
CA HIS A 91 2.77 21.17 3.91
C HIS A 91 2.80 21.95 2.59
N PHE A 92 1.98 22.99 2.50
CA PHE A 92 1.68 23.72 1.27
C PHE A 92 2.48 25.01 1.07
N ASP A 93 3.31 25.40 2.03
CA ASP A 93 4.14 26.62 2.01
C ASP A 93 5.60 26.17 2.23
N GLY A 94 6.29 25.90 1.13
CA GLY A 94 7.67 25.44 1.14
C GLY A 94 8.66 26.57 1.44
N GLU A 95 9.82 26.20 1.96
CA GLU A 95 10.92 27.16 2.24
C GLU A 95 11.83 27.39 1.02
N GLU A 96 11.80 26.48 0.04
CA GLU A 96 12.59 26.62 -1.18
C GLU A 96 12.05 27.73 -2.08
N LYS A 97 12.86 28.73 -2.34
CA LYS A 97 12.46 29.88 -3.16
C LYS A 97 12.15 29.46 -4.60
N HIS A 98 11.01 29.92 -5.09
CA HIS A 98 10.52 29.81 -6.49
C HIS A 98 9.99 28.44 -6.91
N THR A 99 10.48 27.35 -6.37
CA THR A 99 10.08 25.98 -6.76
C THR A 99 9.22 25.31 -5.72
N GLU A 100 9.41 25.70 -4.44
CA GLU A 100 8.74 25.08 -3.29
C GLU A 100 8.77 23.54 -3.37
N GLY A 101 9.92 22.98 -3.79
CA GLY A 101 10.09 21.55 -3.99
C GLY A 101 9.96 20.73 -2.72
N ASP A 102 10.14 21.38 -1.58
CA ASP A 102 10.02 20.84 -0.22
C ASP A 102 8.58 20.81 0.32
N GLU A 103 7.57 21.35 -0.43
CA GLU A 103 6.18 21.07 -0.14
C GLU A 103 5.91 19.55 -0.19
N TYR A 104 5.02 19.04 0.66
CA TYR A 104 4.65 17.63 0.66
C TYR A 104 3.24 17.36 1.18
N VAL A 105 2.72 16.19 0.83
CA VAL A 105 1.52 15.60 1.44
C VAL A 105 1.92 14.38 2.26
N GLU A 106 1.32 14.23 3.44
CA GLU A 106 1.45 13.04 4.27
C GLU A 106 0.21 12.17 4.16
N ILE A 107 0.43 10.88 3.90
CA ILE A 107 -0.61 9.86 3.94
C ILE A 107 -0.26 8.89 5.07
N SER A 108 -1.21 8.69 5.98
CA SER A 108 -1.05 7.87 7.18
C SER A 108 -1.99 6.67 7.17
N ASN A 109 -1.46 5.54 7.59
CA ASN A 109 -2.22 4.36 7.95
C ASN A 109 -2.33 4.30 9.48
N ILE A 110 -3.55 4.41 10.00
CA ILE A 110 -3.82 4.40 11.44
C ILE A 110 -4.21 3.03 12.00
N SER A 111 -4.21 2.00 11.16
CA SER A 111 -4.51 0.63 11.56
C SER A 111 -3.27 -0.18 11.94
N ASP A 112 -3.50 -1.33 12.53
CA ASP A 112 -2.45 -2.32 12.85
C ASP A 112 -2.12 -3.24 11.67
N ASN A 113 -2.71 -3.00 10.49
CA ASN A 113 -2.50 -3.83 9.30
C ASN A 113 -1.72 -3.05 8.25
N THR A 114 -0.92 -3.76 7.44
CA THR A 114 -0.32 -3.17 6.24
C THR A 114 -1.38 -3.04 5.16
N VAL A 115 -1.45 -1.87 4.51
CA VAL A 115 -2.35 -1.58 3.39
C VAL A 115 -1.58 -1.59 2.08
N ASP A 116 -2.11 -2.25 1.07
CA ASP A 116 -1.62 -2.15 -0.31
C ASP A 116 -2.26 -0.91 -0.98
N ILE A 117 -1.41 0.05 -1.33
CA ILE A 117 -1.79 1.29 -2.01
C ILE A 117 -1.24 1.36 -3.44
N SER A 118 -0.95 0.21 -4.03
CA SER A 118 -0.49 0.11 -5.42
C SER A 118 -1.48 0.78 -6.36
N LEU A 119 -0.97 1.59 -7.27
CA LEU A 119 -1.74 2.32 -8.28
C LEU A 119 -2.76 3.32 -7.74
N TRP A 120 -2.78 3.58 -6.43
CA TRP A 120 -3.58 4.68 -5.90
C TRP A 120 -3.07 6.01 -6.42
N ARG A 121 -3.92 7.02 -6.46
CA ARG A 121 -3.58 8.34 -6.99
C ARG A 121 -3.85 9.44 -5.98
N LEU A 122 -2.86 10.32 -5.80
CA LEU A 122 -3.00 11.58 -5.09
C LEU A 122 -3.16 12.71 -6.10
N GLU A 123 -4.24 13.47 -6.02
CA GLU A 123 -4.57 14.55 -6.94
C GLU A 123 -4.68 15.88 -6.22
N SER A 124 -4.03 16.92 -6.76
CA SER A 124 -4.23 18.29 -6.33
C SER A 124 -5.55 18.84 -6.89
N ILE A 125 -6.38 19.43 -6.03
CA ILE A 125 -7.71 19.95 -6.42
C ILE A 125 -7.59 21.14 -7.37
N ARG A 126 -6.53 21.96 -7.26
CA ARG A 126 -6.43 23.22 -8.01
C ARG A 126 -5.77 23.11 -9.37
N ASN A 127 -4.65 22.44 -9.47
CA ASN A 127 -3.86 22.40 -10.70
C ASN A 127 -3.91 21.04 -11.40
N GLN A 128 -4.67 20.10 -10.85
CA GLN A 128 -4.84 18.75 -11.41
C GLN A 128 -3.52 17.96 -11.53
N SER A 129 -2.50 18.31 -10.75
CA SER A 129 -1.30 17.48 -10.65
C SER A 129 -1.66 16.14 -10.02
N VAL A 130 -1.18 15.06 -10.63
CA VAL A 130 -1.47 13.68 -10.20
C VAL A 130 -0.18 12.96 -9.91
N PHE A 131 -0.12 12.30 -8.77
CA PHE A 131 0.91 11.30 -8.44
C PHE A 131 0.25 9.92 -8.35
N THR A 132 0.83 8.93 -9.04
CA THR A 132 0.37 7.54 -8.96
C THR A 132 1.42 6.70 -8.25
N PHE A 133 1.02 5.99 -7.19
CA PHE A 133 1.91 5.09 -6.47
C PHE A 133 2.32 3.92 -7.36
N PRO A 134 3.61 3.56 -7.38
CA PRO A 134 4.09 2.37 -8.08
C PRO A 134 3.39 1.09 -7.63
N GLU A 135 3.33 0.10 -8.50
CA GLU A 135 2.90 -1.25 -8.14
C GLU A 135 3.80 -1.83 -7.03
N GLY A 136 3.21 -2.52 -6.07
CA GLY A 136 3.89 -3.07 -4.90
C GLY A 136 4.11 -2.05 -3.77
N THR A 137 3.56 -0.83 -3.87
CA THR A 137 3.65 0.16 -2.78
C THR A 137 2.78 -0.25 -1.61
N ARG A 138 3.39 -0.29 -0.42
CA ARG A 138 2.73 -0.68 0.83
C ARG A 138 2.87 0.41 1.87
N LEU A 139 1.77 0.76 2.50
CA LEU A 139 1.72 1.63 3.65
C LEU A 139 1.64 0.75 4.91
N ASN A 140 2.74 0.63 5.62
CA ASN A 140 2.83 -0.24 6.79
C ASN A 140 1.87 0.17 7.91
N ALA A 141 1.59 -0.76 8.82
CA ALA A 141 0.81 -0.48 10.04
C ALA A 141 1.39 0.72 10.80
N GLN A 142 0.51 1.61 11.29
CA GLN A 142 0.85 2.77 12.12
C GLN A 142 1.98 3.62 11.53
N SER A 143 2.03 3.74 10.19
CA SER A 143 3.08 4.47 9.50
C SER A 143 2.55 5.58 8.59
N THR A 144 3.46 6.47 8.22
CA THR A 144 3.19 7.61 7.33
C THR A 144 4.18 7.58 6.17
N LEU A 145 3.73 7.99 5.00
CA LEU A 145 4.58 8.29 3.86
C LEU A 145 4.40 9.74 3.40
N LYS A 146 5.38 10.26 2.69
CA LYS A 146 5.39 11.64 2.17
C LYS A 146 5.54 11.65 0.66
N ILE A 147 4.77 12.52 0.01
CA ILE A 147 4.90 12.78 -1.42
C ILE A 147 5.29 14.25 -1.58
N PHE A 148 6.54 14.49 -1.97
CA PHE A 148 7.09 15.83 -2.16
C PHE A 148 6.73 16.40 -3.53
N THR A 149 6.69 17.72 -3.62
CA THR A 149 6.56 18.43 -4.90
C THR A 149 7.77 18.14 -5.79
N ASN A 150 8.99 18.26 -5.26
CA ASN A 150 10.22 17.92 -5.99
C ASN A 150 11.38 17.64 -5.03
N LYS A 151 11.69 16.37 -4.80
CA LYS A 151 12.79 15.96 -3.92
C LYS A 151 13.64 14.89 -4.59
N SER A 152 14.93 15.12 -4.75
CA SER A 152 15.85 14.22 -5.45
C SER A 152 16.43 13.09 -4.57
N ASN A 153 16.59 13.32 -3.27
CA ASN A 153 17.13 12.33 -2.33
C ASN A 153 16.01 11.78 -1.45
N LEU A 154 15.29 10.78 -1.95
CA LEU A 154 14.15 10.19 -1.28
C LEU A 154 14.59 9.12 -0.26
N GLY A 155 13.95 9.15 0.92
CA GLY A 155 14.00 8.06 1.90
C GLY A 155 13.04 6.92 1.58
N ASP A 156 13.02 5.88 2.43
CA ASP A 156 12.25 4.65 2.20
C ASP A 156 10.73 4.85 2.07
N ASN A 157 10.17 5.87 2.75
CA ASN A 157 8.73 6.18 2.74
C ASN A 157 8.46 7.54 2.07
N GLU A 158 9.28 7.92 1.12
CA GLU A 158 9.17 9.20 0.43
C GLU A 158 9.03 8.99 -1.07
N PHE A 159 8.22 9.83 -1.67
CA PHE A 159 7.96 9.91 -3.11
C PHE A 159 8.05 11.35 -3.57
N SER A 160 8.10 11.56 -4.88
CA SER A 160 8.12 12.89 -5.47
C SER A 160 7.20 12.98 -6.69
N PHE A 161 6.52 14.11 -6.85
CA PHE A 161 5.82 14.43 -8.10
C PHE A 161 6.80 14.76 -9.23
N ASP A 162 8.07 15.05 -8.89
CA ASP A 162 9.09 15.55 -9.80
C ASP A 162 8.63 16.81 -10.56
N SER A 163 7.80 17.61 -9.92
CA SER A 163 7.29 18.85 -10.51
C SER A 163 8.32 19.96 -10.44
N PRO A 164 8.64 20.62 -11.55
CA PRO A 164 9.58 21.74 -11.57
C PRO A 164 8.99 23.03 -10.96
N ARG A 165 7.77 23.01 -10.46
CA ARG A 165 7.03 24.15 -9.91
C ARG A 165 6.21 23.71 -8.71
N ALA A 166 5.93 24.67 -7.82
CA ALA A 166 4.99 24.51 -6.71
C ALA A 166 3.66 23.89 -7.18
N ILE A 167 3.16 22.93 -6.44
CA ILE A 167 1.89 22.26 -6.69
C ILE A 167 0.79 22.84 -5.78
N TRP A 168 1.15 23.14 -4.55
CA TRP A 168 0.21 23.56 -3.52
C TRP A 168 0.12 25.08 -3.46
N ASN A 169 -1.05 25.60 -3.21
CA ASN A 169 -1.27 27.05 -3.13
C ASN A 169 -1.21 27.50 -1.68
N ASN A 170 -0.39 28.53 -1.36
CA ASN A 170 -0.12 28.97 0.02
C ASN A 170 -1.31 29.63 0.74
N GLU A 171 -2.41 29.93 0.05
CA GLU A 171 -3.59 30.55 0.66
C GLU A 171 -4.73 29.55 0.90
N ARG A 172 -4.98 28.67 -0.06
CA ARG A 172 -6.06 27.69 -0.03
C ARG A 172 -5.87 26.62 -1.07
N GLY A 173 -6.21 25.41 -0.74
CA GLY A 173 -6.07 24.30 -1.66
C GLY A 173 -6.60 23.01 -1.06
N GLY A 174 -6.09 21.91 -1.58
CA GLY A 174 -6.42 20.59 -1.08
C GLY A 174 -6.03 19.51 -2.05
N CYS A 175 -6.21 18.28 -1.60
CA CYS A 175 -5.95 17.09 -2.40
C CYS A 175 -6.98 15.99 -2.10
N LYS A 176 -7.02 15.03 -3.00
CA LYS A 176 -7.84 13.84 -2.91
C LYS A 176 -6.98 12.62 -3.16
N LEU A 177 -7.25 11.57 -2.43
CA LEU A 177 -6.65 10.26 -2.59
C LEU A 177 -7.70 9.31 -3.18
N PHE A 178 -7.37 8.66 -4.29
CA PHE A 178 -8.21 7.68 -4.96
C PHE A 178 -7.53 6.32 -4.97
N ASP A 179 -8.31 5.25 -4.88
CA ASP A 179 -7.81 3.90 -5.08
C ASP A 179 -7.58 3.58 -6.58
N TYR A 180 -7.16 2.34 -6.86
CA TYR A 180 -6.95 1.84 -8.23
C TYR A 180 -8.25 1.64 -9.04
N LEU A 181 -9.43 1.73 -8.41
CA LEU A 181 -10.76 1.66 -9.03
C LEU A 181 -11.42 3.05 -9.15
N ASP A 182 -10.68 4.12 -8.90
CA ASP A 182 -11.15 5.52 -8.91
C ASP A 182 -12.16 5.88 -7.79
N HIS A 183 -12.21 5.11 -6.69
CA HIS A 183 -12.99 5.49 -5.51
C HIS A 183 -12.21 6.48 -4.67
N GLU A 184 -12.86 7.57 -4.23
CA GLU A 184 -12.27 8.52 -3.29
C GLU A 184 -12.13 7.86 -1.91
N VAL A 185 -10.88 7.76 -1.42
CA VAL A 185 -10.52 7.18 -0.13
C VAL A 185 -10.44 8.25 0.94
N ALA A 186 -9.81 9.37 0.63
CA ALA A 186 -9.61 10.48 1.55
C ALA A 186 -9.53 11.81 0.80
N SER A 187 -9.85 12.89 1.49
CA SER A 187 -9.64 14.25 1.00
C SER A 187 -9.17 15.17 2.13
N TYR A 188 -8.44 16.22 1.74
CA TYR A 188 -7.92 17.22 2.66
C TYR A 188 -8.08 18.61 2.01
N GLN A 189 -8.51 19.60 2.80
CA GLN A 189 -8.63 21.00 2.37
C GLN A 189 -8.03 21.92 3.43
N TYR A 190 -7.41 22.99 3.00
CA TYR A 190 -6.81 24.03 3.84
C TYR A 190 -7.06 25.42 3.28
#